data_5af3290cf86c6b8d6f3fe29a737b4ff5
#
_entry.id   5af3290cf86c6b8d6f3fe29a737b4ff5
#
_cell.length_a   1.000
_cell.length_b   1.000
_cell.length_c   1.000
_cell.angle_alpha   90.00
_cell.angle_beta   90.00
_cell.angle_gamma   90.00
#
_symmetry.space_group_name_H-M   'P 1'
#
loop_
_entity.id
_entity.type
_entity.pdbx_description
1 polymer ?
#
loop_
_entity_poly.entity_id
_entity_poly.type
_entity_poly.pdbx_seq_one_letter_code
_entity_poly.pdbx_strand_id
1 'polypeptide(L)'
;RATICGLGMENDINNLMALYVAGLCGIGYGLRQIIDAQRECGVQTENIVISGGAGQHPFVRQLLADTCGLPVLATQCSEPVLLGSAILGAVAGNIAPSVTDAMKQFTHVDKYFYPQANFQSLHLRRYEAYKQLQQTATVIRE
;
A
#
# COMPACT_ATOMS: atom_id res chain seq x y z
N ARG A 1 13.35 -1.92 -15.39
CA ARG A 1 13.65 -0.50 -15.65
C ARG A 1 12.44 0.34 -15.26
N ALA A 2 12.66 1.53 -14.67
CA ALA A 2 11.60 2.47 -14.34
C ALA A 2 11.21 3.29 -15.58
N THR A 3 9.94 3.68 -15.66
CA THR A 3 9.43 4.62 -16.66
C THR A 3 8.89 5.84 -15.91
N ILE A 4 9.36 7.02 -16.28
CA ILE A 4 8.90 8.30 -15.73
C ILE A 4 8.42 9.15 -16.90
N CYS A 5 7.22 9.72 -16.78
CA CYS A 5 6.62 10.56 -17.82
C CYS A 5 6.24 11.92 -17.24
N GLY A 6 6.38 12.96 -18.05
CA GLY A 6 5.96 14.31 -17.68
C GLY A 6 6.95 15.04 -16.76
N LEU A 7 8.24 14.69 -16.81
CA LEU A 7 9.26 15.48 -16.11
C LEU A 7 9.34 16.90 -16.69
N GLY A 8 9.20 17.88 -15.80
CA GLY A 8 9.45 19.28 -16.13
C GLY A 8 10.94 19.61 -16.24
N MET A 9 11.24 20.82 -16.67
CA MET A 9 12.60 21.34 -16.75
C MET A 9 12.98 22.18 -15.53
N GLU A 10 12.06 22.35 -14.59
CA GLU A 10 12.29 23.09 -13.36
C GLU A 10 13.31 22.35 -12.48
N ASN A 11 14.29 23.11 -11.98
CA ASN A 11 15.34 22.59 -11.11
C ASN A 11 15.18 23.17 -9.70
N ASP A 12 14.10 22.82 -9.04
CA ASP A 12 13.75 23.28 -7.71
C ASP A 12 13.31 22.14 -6.77
N ILE A 13 13.15 22.48 -5.50
CA ILE A 13 12.73 21.53 -4.46
C ILE A 13 11.31 20.99 -4.72
N ASN A 14 10.44 21.80 -5.33
CA ASN A 14 9.05 21.38 -5.59
C ASN A 14 9.01 20.26 -6.64
N ASN A 15 9.86 20.36 -7.68
CA ASN A 15 9.97 19.31 -8.69
C ASN A 15 10.54 18.02 -8.11
N LEU A 16 11.54 18.11 -7.22
CA LEU A 16 12.05 16.95 -6.50
C LEU A 16 10.97 16.30 -5.61
N MET A 17 10.21 17.09 -4.88
CA MET A 17 9.10 16.60 -4.07
C MET A 17 8.01 15.95 -4.92
N ALA A 18 7.66 16.57 -6.06
CA ALA A 18 6.68 16.02 -6.99
C ALA A 18 7.13 14.66 -7.54
N LEU A 19 8.41 14.53 -7.90
CA LEU A 19 9.00 13.27 -8.36
C LEU A 19 8.94 12.18 -7.27
N TYR A 20 9.28 12.54 -6.02
CA TYR A 20 9.19 11.63 -4.88
C TYR A 20 7.76 11.14 -4.65
N VAL A 21 6.79 12.06 -4.61
CA VAL A 21 5.37 11.72 -4.45
C VAL A 21 4.85 10.88 -5.62
N ALA A 22 5.27 11.20 -6.86
CA ALA A 22 4.91 10.41 -8.04
C ALA A 22 5.43 8.96 -7.94
N GLY A 23 6.66 8.76 -7.43
CA GLY A 23 7.22 7.44 -7.16
C GLY A 23 6.39 6.65 -6.16
N LEU A 24 5.99 7.28 -5.03
CA LEU A 24 5.11 6.65 -4.04
C LEU A 24 3.72 6.33 -4.62
N CYS A 25 3.15 7.22 -5.42
CA CYS A 25 1.89 6.95 -6.14
C CYS A 25 2.03 5.76 -7.08
N GLY A 26 3.16 5.63 -7.78
CA GLY A 26 3.45 4.48 -8.65
C GLY A 26 3.42 3.15 -7.90
N ILE A 27 3.98 3.10 -6.69
CA ILE A 27 3.89 1.92 -5.81
C ILE A 27 2.42 1.63 -5.46
N GLY A 28 1.65 2.66 -5.09
CA GLY A 28 0.23 2.52 -4.77
C GLY A 28 -0.60 2.03 -5.97
N TYR A 29 -0.33 2.51 -7.17
CA TYR A 29 -1.01 2.02 -8.38
C TYR A 29 -0.64 0.58 -8.72
N GLY A 30 0.61 0.17 -8.49
CA GLY A 30 1.00 -1.23 -8.62
C GLY A 30 0.26 -2.14 -7.64
N LEU A 31 0.12 -1.71 -6.39
CA LEU A 31 -0.67 -2.42 -5.39
C LEU A 31 -2.16 -2.50 -5.79
N ARG A 32 -2.73 -1.39 -6.26
CA ARG A 32 -4.11 -1.35 -6.76
C ARG A 32 -4.32 -2.35 -7.91
N GLN A 33 -3.38 -2.47 -8.83
CA GLN A 33 -3.45 -3.42 -9.93
C GLN A 33 -3.50 -4.88 -9.42
N ILE A 34 -2.72 -5.20 -8.38
CA ILE A 34 -2.77 -6.52 -7.73
C ILE A 34 -4.15 -6.76 -7.10
N ILE A 35 -4.70 -5.76 -6.39
CA ILE A 35 -6.02 -5.84 -5.76
C ILE A 35 -7.12 -6.02 -6.83
N ASP A 36 -7.05 -5.29 -7.94
CA ASP A 36 -8.00 -5.41 -9.02
C ASP A 36 -7.94 -6.81 -9.65
N ALA A 37 -6.73 -7.37 -9.88
CA ALA A 37 -6.57 -8.74 -10.37
C ALA A 37 -7.11 -9.80 -9.37
N GLN A 38 -6.93 -9.61 -8.07
CA GLN A 38 -7.52 -10.47 -7.05
C GLN A 38 -9.05 -10.41 -7.08
N ARG A 39 -9.62 -9.22 -7.28
CA ARG A 39 -11.06 -9.01 -7.39
C ARG A 39 -11.65 -9.73 -8.61
N GLU A 40 -10.96 -9.71 -9.75
CA GLU A 40 -11.34 -10.48 -10.95
C GLU A 40 -11.35 -11.99 -10.69
N CYS A 41 -10.50 -12.48 -9.78
CA CYS A 41 -10.50 -13.86 -9.31
C CYS A 41 -11.54 -14.16 -8.19
N GLY A 42 -12.40 -13.19 -7.86
CA GLY A 42 -13.45 -13.37 -6.84
C GLY A 42 -13.01 -13.07 -5.40
N VAL A 43 -11.78 -12.60 -5.18
CA VAL A 43 -11.31 -12.21 -3.84
C VAL A 43 -11.76 -10.80 -3.52
N GLN A 44 -12.49 -10.64 -2.41
CA GLN A 44 -12.90 -9.32 -1.91
C GLN A 44 -11.87 -8.79 -0.92
N THR A 45 -11.19 -7.71 -1.30
CA THR A 45 -10.24 -7.01 -0.42
C THR A 45 -10.94 -5.77 0.15
N GLU A 46 -11.12 -5.73 1.46
CA GLU A 46 -11.78 -4.61 2.15
C GLU A 46 -10.79 -3.60 2.74
N ASN A 47 -9.62 -4.07 3.15
CA ASN A 47 -8.63 -3.27 3.85
C ASN A 47 -7.21 -3.66 3.44
N ILE A 48 -6.29 -2.73 3.58
CA ILE A 48 -4.86 -2.92 3.38
C ILE A 48 -4.16 -2.80 4.73
N VAL A 49 -3.37 -3.80 5.10
CA VAL A 49 -2.47 -3.71 6.26
C VAL A 49 -1.06 -3.58 5.74
N ILE A 50 -0.36 -2.53 6.13
CA ILE A 50 1.02 -2.29 5.74
C ILE A 50 1.95 -2.44 6.93
N SER A 51 3.02 -3.20 6.74
CA SER A 51 4.09 -3.40 7.72
C SER A 51 5.46 -3.00 7.15
N GLY A 52 6.42 -2.81 8.03
CA GLY A 52 7.79 -2.41 7.65
C GLY A 52 8.01 -0.89 7.65
N GLY A 53 9.28 -0.48 7.51
CA GLY A 53 9.72 0.89 7.78
C GLY A 53 8.99 1.97 6.99
N ALA A 54 8.87 1.84 5.68
CA ALA A 54 8.15 2.81 4.84
C ALA A 54 6.66 2.90 5.19
N GLY A 55 6.06 1.78 5.62
CA GLY A 55 4.66 1.70 6.02
C GLY A 55 4.34 2.34 7.37
N GLN A 56 5.34 2.76 8.15
CA GLN A 56 5.11 3.43 9.43
C GLN A 56 4.78 4.91 9.26
N HIS A 57 5.16 5.53 8.15
CA HIS A 57 4.95 6.95 7.95
C HIS A 57 3.48 7.27 7.59
N PRO A 58 2.79 8.16 8.36
CA PRO A 58 1.36 8.45 8.14
C PRO A 58 1.03 8.95 6.73
N PHE A 59 1.91 9.77 6.13
CA PHE A 59 1.75 10.25 4.77
C PHE A 59 1.74 9.11 3.75
N VAL A 60 2.61 8.11 3.90
CA VAL A 60 2.65 6.94 3.00
C VAL A 60 1.36 6.13 3.12
N ARG A 61 0.88 5.91 4.35
CA ARG A 61 -0.39 5.21 4.59
C ARG A 61 -1.58 5.94 3.94
N GLN A 62 -1.65 7.26 4.10
CA GLN A 62 -2.71 8.06 3.48
C GLN A 62 -2.62 8.01 1.96
N LEU A 63 -1.43 8.17 1.39
CA LEU A 63 -1.23 8.12 -0.05
C LEU A 63 -1.59 6.76 -0.64
N LEU A 64 -1.29 5.65 0.05
CA LEU A 64 -1.71 4.32 -0.36
C LEU A 64 -3.24 4.16 -0.29
N ALA A 65 -3.89 4.68 0.74
CA ALA A 65 -5.35 4.68 0.81
C ALA A 65 -5.96 5.43 -0.38
N ASP A 66 -5.45 6.62 -0.69
CA ASP A 66 -5.95 7.46 -1.78
C ASP A 66 -5.72 6.81 -3.17
N THR A 67 -4.55 6.21 -3.39
CA THR A 67 -4.21 5.57 -4.67
C THR A 67 -4.93 4.25 -4.90
N CYS A 68 -5.11 3.44 -3.85
CA CYS A 68 -5.79 2.14 -3.93
C CYS A 68 -7.32 2.26 -3.85
N GLY A 69 -7.83 3.36 -3.27
CA GLY A 69 -9.26 3.53 -3.02
C GLY A 69 -9.81 2.61 -1.92
N LEU A 70 -8.95 2.13 -1.02
CA LEU A 70 -9.28 1.25 0.11
C LEU A 70 -8.68 1.78 1.40
N PRO A 71 -9.33 1.52 2.56
CA PRO A 71 -8.76 1.86 3.85
C PRO A 71 -7.42 1.18 4.09
N VAL A 72 -6.45 1.92 4.63
CA VAL A 72 -5.17 1.39 5.12
C VAL A 72 -5.19 1.39 6.64
N LEU A 73 -4.88 0.24 7.23
CA LEU A 73 -4.86 0.00 8.66
C LEU A 73 -3.43 0.12 9.20
N ALA A 74 -3.28 0.85 10.30
CA ALA A 74 -2.09 0.84 11.12
C ALA A 74 -2.31 -0.04 12.33
N THR A 75 -1.37 -0.95 12.61
CA THR A 75 -1.36 -1.75 13.83
C THR A 75 -0.63 -1.04 14.96
N GLN A 76 -0.99 -1.33 16.21
CA GLN A 76 -0.32 -0.78 17.38
C GLN A 76 1.13 -1.27 17.50
N CYS A 77 1.41 -2.47 17.02
CA CYS A 77 2.74 -3.05 17.09
C CYS A 77 3.65 -2.41 16.03
N SER A 78 4.77 -1.82 16.48
CA SER A 78 5.81 -1.27 15.60
C SER A 78 6.59 -2.35 14.86
N GLU A 79 6.67 -3.57 15.43
CA GLU A 79 7.46 -4.70 14.94
C GLU A 79 6.56 -5.91 14.62
N PRO A 80 5.74 -5.85 13.54
CA PRO A 80 4.73 -6.86 13.26
C PRO A 80 5.34 -8.24 12.92
N VAL A 81 6.57 -8.29 12.44
CA VAL A 81 7.29 -9.57 12.19
C VAL A 81 7.62 -10.26 13.50
N LEU A 82 8.11 -9.51 14.49
CA LEU A 82 8.38 -10.03 15.83
C LEU A 82 7.09 -10.46 16.52
N LEU A 83 6.02 -9.68 16.37
CA LEU A 83 4.70 -10.06 16.88
C LEU A 83 4.21 -11.38 16.28
N GLY A 84 4.38 -11.58 14.96
CA GLY A 84 4.05 -12.84 14.30
C GLY A 84 4.82 -14.03 14.89
N SER A 85 6.11 -13.86 15.13
CA SER A 85 6.93 -14.89 15.79
C SER A 85 6.48 -15.16 17.23
N ALA A 86 6.13 -14.12 17.98
CA ALA A 86 5.60 -14.25 19.34
C ALA A 86 4.24 -14.98 19.38
N ILE A 87 3.36 -14.72 18.42
CA ILE A 87 2.08 -15.41 18.25
C ILE A 87 2.30 -16.92 18.05
N LEU A 88 3.23 -17.29 17.15
CA LEU A 88 3.56 -18.70 16.93
C LEU A 88 4.16 -19.35 18.18
N GLY A 89 5.04 -18.63 18.88
CA GLY A 89 5.62 -19.08 20.17
C GLY A 89 4.55 -19.28 21.25
N ALA A 90 3.56 -18.39 21.33
CA ALA A 90 2.46 -18.51 22.30
C ALA A 90 1.60 -19.77 22.04
N VAL A 91 1.37 -20.11 20.78
CA VAL A 91 0.65 -21.35 20.43
C VAL A 91 1.50 -22.58 20.73
N ALA A 92 2.78 -22.57 20.37
CA ALA A 92 3.69 -23.67 20.66
C ALA A 92 3.88 -23.93 22.19
N GLY A 93 3.84 -22.85 22.99
CA GLY A 93 3.88 -22.89 24.45
C GLY A 93 2.53 -23.17 25.15
N ASN A 94 1.46 -23.47 24.37
CA ASN A 94 0.09 -23.67 24.88
C ASN A 94 -0.48 -22.48 25.68
N ILE A 95 0.00 -21.24 25.41
CA ILE A 95 -0.55 -20.00 25.98
C ILE A 95 -1.85 -19.61 25.25
N ALA A 96 -1.92 -19.92 23.95
CA ALA A 96 -3.12 -19.73 23.15
C ALA A 96 -3.52 -21.03 22.45
N PRO A 97 -4.83 -21.32 22.30
CA PRO A 97 -5.31 -22.58 21.75
C PRO A 97 -5.11 -22.71 20.24
N SER A 98 -5.03 -21.57 19.52
CA SER A 98 -4.79 -21.54 18.08
C SER A 98 -4.09 -20.25 17.66
N VAL A 99 -3.53 -20.25 16.44
CA VAL A 99 -2.93 -19.04 15.83
C VAL A 99 -3.99 -17.94 15.68
N THR A 100 -5.20 -18.30 15.27
CA THR A 100 -6.31 -17.35 15.11
C THR A 100 -6.69 -16.67 16.43
N ASP A 101 -6.73 -17.42 17.53
CA ASP A 101 -7.06 -16.88 18.84
C ASP A 101 -5.92 -16.00 19.37
N ALA A 102 -4.67 -16.42 19.19
CA ALA A 102 -3.52 -15.59 19.52
C ALA A 102 -3.48 -14.29 18.70
N MET A 103 -3.79 -14.34 17.41
CA MET A 103 -3.89 -13.13 16.58
C MET A 103 -4.98 -12.18 17.09
N LYS A 104 -6.17 -12.67 17.43
CA LYS A 104 -7.25 -11.86 18.00
C LYS A 104 -6.84 -11.19 19.31
N GLN A 105 -6.07 -11.87 20.13
CA GLN A 105 -5.63 -11.38 21.42
C GLN A 105 -4.50 -10.36 21.35
N PHE A 106 -3.55 -10.54 20.42
CA PHE A 106 -2.31 -9.76 20.38
C PHE A 106 -2.25 -8.72 19.26
N THR A 107 -3.17 -8.78 18.27
CA THR A 107 -3.19 -7.82 17.17
C THR A 107 -4.30 -6.82 17.36
N HIS A 108 -3.93 -5.54 17.48
CA HIS A 108 -4.87 -4.44 17.62
C HIS A 108 -4.64 -3.39 16.54
N VAL A 109 -5.75 -2.87 15.99
CA VAL A 109 -5.71 -1.74 15.06
C VAL A 109 -5.57 -0.46 15.88
N ASP A 110 -4.62 0.39 15.49
CA ASP A 110 -4.40 1.71 16.09
C ASP A 110 -5.19 2.79 15.34
N LYS A 111 -5.04 2.82 14.03
CA LYS A 111 -5.61 3.88 13.20
C LYS A 111 -6.01 3.40 11.81
N TYR A 112 -7.07 4.02 11.28
CA TYR A 112 -7.52 3.88 9.89
C TYR A 112 -7.15 5.12 9.08
N PHE A 113 -6.68 4.91 7.87
CA PHE A 113 -6.48 5.94 6.85
C PHE A 113 -7.48 5.68 5.73
N TYR A 114 -8.50 6.50 5.63
CA TYR A 114 -9.54 6.36 4.61
C TYR A 114 -9.17 7.14 3.34
N PRO A 115 -9.56 6.63 2.15
CA PRO A 115 -9.42 7.38 0.90
C PRO A 115 -10.13 8.73 0.97
N GLN A 116 -9.45 9.78 0.52
CA GLN A 116 -9.99 11.14 0.52
C GLN A 116 -10.77 11.40 -0.77
N ALA A 117 -12.04 11.76 -0.65
CA ALA A 117 -12.94 11.95 -1.79
C ALA A 117 -12.46 13.00 -2.81
N ASN A 118 -11.79 14.07 -2.33
CA ASN A 118 -11.26 15.15 -3.17
C ASN A 118 -10.12 14.70 -4.09
N PHE A 119 -9.40 13.63 -3.78
CA PHE A 119 -8.32 13.08 -4.60
C PHE A 119 -8.74 11.91 -5.48
N GLN A 120 -9.93 11.37 -5.29
CA GLN A 120 -10.40 10.16 -5.99
C GLN A 120 -10.34 10.31 -7.52
N SER A 121 -10.88 11.41 -8.07
CA SER A 121 -10.88 11.64 -9.51
C SER A 121 -9.46 11.80 -10.09
N LEU A 122 -8.55 12.40 -9.32
CA LEU A 122 -7.14 12.54 -9.69
C LEU A 122 -6.46 11.18 -9.78
N HIS A 123 -6.61 10.35 -8.74
CA HIS A 123 -5.98 9.03 -8.70
C HIS A 123 -6.58 8.05 -9.71
N LEU A 124 -7.87 8.14 -10.02
CA LEU A 124 -8.48 7.36 -11.10
C LEU A 124 -7.81 7.65 -12.45
N ARG A 125 -7.71 8.93 -12.84
CA ARG A 125 -7.05 9.32 -14.11
C ARG A 125 -5.59 8.93 -14.17
N ARG A 126 -4.85 9.11 -13.06
CA ARG A 126 -3.44 8.72 -12.97
C ARG A 126 -3.23 7.21 -13.03
N TYR A 127 -4.14 6.44 -12.47
CA TYR A 127 -4.10 4.98 -12.54
C TYR A 127 -4.31 4.48 -13.97
N GLU A 128 -5.24 5.07 -14.73
CA GLU A 128 -5.39 4.75 -16.16
C GLU A 128 -4.12 5.07 -16.96
N ALA A 129 -3.53 6.25 -16.75
CA ALA A 129 -2.25 6.61 -17.36
C ALA A 129 -1.11 5.65 -16.96
N TYR A 130 -1.07 5.23 -15.70
CA TYR A 130 -0.10 4.25 -15.20
C TYR A 130 -0.19 2.91 -15.96
N LYS A 131 -1.40 2.40 -16.18
CA LYS A 131 -1.61 1.16 -16.95
C LYS A 131 -1.11 1.28 -18.39
N GLN A 132 -1.38 2.41 -19.06
CA GLN A 132 -0.89 2.69 -20.41
C GLN A 132 0.64 2.77 -20.46
N LEU A 133 1.28 3.47 -19.52
CA LEU A 133 2.74 3.55 -19.42
C LEU A 133 3.37 2.19 -19.19
N GLN A 134 2.74 1.33 -18.40
CA GLN A 134 3.21 -0.02 -18.14
C GLN A 134 3.18 -0.89 -19.40
N GLN A 135 2.10 -0.80 -20.19
CA GLN A 135 1.99 -1.48 -21.48
C GLN A 135 3.09 -1.02 -22.46
N THR A 136 3.26 0.31 -22.57
CA THR A 136 4.33 0.91 -23.41
C THR A 136 5.72 0.46 -22.94
N ALA A 137 5.96 0.43 -21.64
CA ALA A 137 7.25 -0.01 -21.08
C ALA A 137 7.54 -1.50 -21.37
N THR A 138 6.53 -2.34 -21.51
CA THR A 138 6.68 -3.75 -21.92
C THR A 138 7.15 -3.83 -23.36
N VAL A 139 6.50 -3.13 -24.28
CA VAL A 139 6.89 -3.10 -25.71
C VAL A 139 8.32 -2.60 -25.92
N ILE A 140 8.77 -1.60 -25.13
CA ILE A 140 10.14 -1.07 -25.23
C ILE A 140 11.20 -2.10 -24.74
N ARG A 141 10.80 -3.09 -23.95
CA ARG A 141 11.73 -4.10 -23.40
C ARG A 141 11.95 -5.30 -24.30
N GLU A 142 11.02 -5.57 -25.18
CA GLU A 142 11.09 -6.60 -26.22
C GLU A 142 11.96 -6.13 -27.40
#